data_4825cf107ab260ebc4a912e7caff0fbd
#
_entry.id   4825cf107ab260ebc4a912e7caff0fbd
#
_cell.length_a   1.000
_cell.length_b   1.000
_cell.length_c   1.000
_cell.angle_alpha   90.00
_cell.angle_beta   90.00
_cell.angle_gamma   90.00
#
_symmetry.space_group_name_H-M   'P 1'
#
loop_
_entity.id
_entity.type
_entity.pdbx_description
1 polymer ?
#
loop_
_entity_poly.entity_id
_entity_poly.type
_entity_poly.pdbx_seq_one_letter_code
_entity_poly.pdbx_strand_id
1 'polypeptide(L)'
;MIPKAAYAVCPICTVAVGAGLGLSRYLGIDDAITGIWVGGLIISITLWTNDWLKKKDWKFTKKLNEKTTIAVSFLIWTLFVYPPLYWAGLIGHPFNTILGVDKLIFGSILGGISFVLGVLTDKKVRKVKGNQLFVYQKVVFPVLFLIITSLVVYFYGGYLY
;
A
#
# COMPACT_ATOMS: atom_id res chain seq x y z
N MET A 1 -6.33 -2.94 -26.46
CA MET A 1 -6.69 -1.55 -26.18
C MET A 1 -6.35 -1.26 -24.73
N ILE A 2 -5.36 -0.43 -24.48
CA ILE A 2 -5.04 0.01 -23.11
C ILE A 2 -5.95 1.21 -22.84
N PRO A 3 -6.82 1.18 -21.84
CA PRO A 3 -7.70 2.31 -21.55
C PRO A 3 -6.85 3.53 -21.18
N LYS A 4 -7.06 4.63 -21.88
CA LYS A 4 -6.39 5.92 -21.61
C LYS A 4 -6.68 6.47 -20.20
N ALA A 5 -7.57 5.84 -19.45
CA ALA A 5 -7.92 6.16 -18.07
C ALA A 5 -6.80 5.84 -17.05
N ALA A 6 -5.77 5.07 -17.44
CA ALA A 6 -4.68 4.72 -16.52
C ALA A 6 -3.76 5.90 -16.13
N TYR A 7 -3.82 7.01 -16.85
CA TYR A 7 -3.02 8.20 -16.54
C TYR A 7 -3.62 9.14 -15.48
N ALA A 8 -4.89 8.96 -15.16
CA ALA A 8 -5.62 9.83 -14.23
C ALA A 8 -5.69 9.26 -12.79
N VAL A 9 -5.04 8.13 -12.53
CA VAL A 9 -5.22 7.36 -11.29
C VAL A 9 -4.54 8.00 -10.07
N CYS A 10 -3.44 8.73 -10.25
CA CYS A 10 -2.66 9.24 -9.11
C CYS A 10 -3.37 10.32 -8.26
N PRO A 11 -3.96 11.38 -8.82
CA PRO A 11 -4.71 12.36 -8.02
C PRO A 11 -5.98 11.75 -7.41
N ILE A 12 -6.65 10.88 -8.17
CA ILE A 12 -7.85 10.17 -7.72
C ILE A 12 -7.56 9.23 -6.56
N CYS A 13 -6.40 8.52 -6.58
CA CYS A 13 -5.98 7.66 -5.48
C CYS A 13 -5.76 8.44 -4.19
N THR A 14 -5.12 9.61 -4.24
CA THR A 14 -4.91 10.46 -3.06
C THR A 14 -6.23 10.97 -2.49
N VAL A 15 -7.13 11.42 -3.36
CA VAL A 15 -8.49 11.85 -2.96
C VAL A 15 -9.28 10.67 -2.39
N ALA A 16 -9.19 9.49 -3.01
CA ALA A 16 -9.86 8.29 -2.52
C ALA A 16 -9.34 7.84 -1.15
N VAL A 17 -8.04 7.92 -0.92
CA VAL A 17 -7.43 7.65 0.40
C VAL A 17 -7.91 8.66 1.43
N GLY A 18 -7.92 9.96 1.11
CA GLY A 18 -8.42 11.00 2.00
C GLY A 18 -9.92 10.84 2.33
N ALA A 19 -10.73 10.56 1.33
CA ALA A 19 -12.16 10.28 1.51
C ALA A 19 -12.39 8.98 2.31
N GLY A 20 -11.61 7.94 2.03
CA GLY A 20 -11.66 6.67 2.75
C GLY A 20 -11.30 6.82 4.23
N LEU A 21 -10.29 7.62 4.54
CA LEU A 21 -9.91 7.96 5.92
C LEU A 21 -11.00 8.75 6.64
N GLY A 22 -11.57 9.74 5.98
CA GLY A 22 -12.68 10.51 6.55
C GLY A 22 -13.90 9.65 6.86
N LEU A 23 -14.27 8.78 5.92
CA LEU A 23 -15.38 7.84 6.09
C LEU A 23 -15.07 6.79 7.19
N SER A 24 -13.85 6.30 7.25
CA SER A 24 -13.38 5.35 8.26
C SER A 24 -13.52 5.95 9.67
N ARG A 25 -13.09 7.19 9.87
CA ARG A 25 -13.26 7.90 11.15
C ARG A 25 -14.72 8.14 11.49
N TYR A 26 -15.55 8.47 10.49
CA TYR A 26 -17.00 8.64 10.69
C TYR A 26 -17.65 7.32 11.15
N LEU A 27 -17.20 6.19 10.64
CA LEU A 27 -17.66 4.85 11.03
C LEU A 27 -17.02 4.32 12.32
N GLY A 28 -16.08 5.06 12.92
CA GLY A 28 -15.38 4.65 14.14
C GLY A 28 -14.33 3.54 13.92
N ILE A 29 -13.86 3.37 12.69
CA ILE A 29 -12.79 2.40 12.37
C ILE A 29 -11.45 3.00 12.78
N ASP A 30 -10.59 2.20 13.40
CA ASP A 30 -9.27 2.64 13.86
C ASP A 30 -8.35 3.05 12.71
N ASP A 31 -7.64 4.16 12.88
CA ASP A 31 -6.69 4.69 11.91
C ASP A 31 -5.55 3.70 11.58
N ALA A 32 -5.23 2.79 12.48
CA ALA A 32 -4.27 1.72 12.22
C ALA A 32 -4.73 0.77 11.10
N ILE A 33 -6.01 0.41 11.07
CA ILE A 33 -6.59 -0.45 10.02
C ILE A 33 -6.55 0.27 8.68
N THR A 34 -6.94 1.53 8.67
CA THR A 34 -6.89 2.34 7.45
C THR A 34 -5.46 2.52 6.95
N GLY A 35 -4.50 2.69 7.87
CA GLY A 35 -3.07 2.71 7.57
C GLY A 35 -2.60 1.45 6.85
N ILE A 36 -3.06 0.26 7.24
CA ILE A 36 -2.72 -1.01 6.58
C ILE A 36 -3.10 -0.97 5.09
N TRP A 37 -4.29 -0.49 4.77
CA TRP A 37 -4.74 -0.37 3.39
C TRP A 37 -3.96 0.68 2.60
N VAL A 38 -3.62 1.82 3.23
CA VAL A 38 -2.78 2.87 2.62
C VAL A 38 -1.39 2.32 2.31
N GLY A 39 -0.78 1.58 3.22
CA GLY A 39 0.53 0.95 3.01
C GLY A 39 0.52 -0.06 1.87
N GLY A 40 -0.49 -0.92 1.81
CA GLY A 40 -0.68 -1.85 0.70
C GLY A 40 -0.84 -1.14 -0.65
N LEU A 41 -1.58 -0.04 -0.67
CA LEU A 41 -1.78 0.80 -1.87
C LEU A 41 -0.46 1.42 -2.36
N ILE A 42 0.32 2.01 -1.48
CA ILE A 42 1.62 2.62 -1.82
C ILE A 42 2.55 1.59 -2.47
N ILE A 43 2.65 0.40 -1.89
CA ILE A 43 3.49 -0.67 -2.44
C ILE A 43 2.94 -1.18 -3.77
N SER A 44 1.62 -1.36 -3.89
CA SER A 44 0.98 -1.77 -5.14
C SER A 44 1.29 -0.81 -6.29
N ILE A 45 1.16 0.49 -6.04
CA ILE A 45 1.47 1.53 -7.03
C ILE A 45 2.96 1.55 -7.35
N THR A 46 3.82 1.38 -6.35
CA THR A 46 5.28 1.30 -6.54
C THR A 46 5.66 0.14 -7.46
N LEU A 47 5.12 -1.05 -7.23
CA LEU A 47 5.37 -2.22 -8.06
C LEU A 47 4.84 -2.04 -9.48
N TRP A 48 3.63 -1.49 -9.61
CA TRP A 48 3.04 -1.19 -10.91
C TRP A 48 3.86 -0.15 -11.70
N THR A 49 4.32 0.92 -11.03
CA THR A 49 5.20 1.93 -11.63
C THR A 49 6.51 1.32 -12.10
N ASN A 50 7.10 0.43 -11.30
CA ASN A 50 8.33 -0.25 -11.67
C ASN A 50 8.14 -1.16 -12.89
N ASP A 51 7.05 -1.91 -12.96
CA ASP A 51 6.73 -2.75 -14.13
C ASP A 51 6.46 -1.90 -15.39
N TRP A 52 5.83 -0.75 -15.22
CA TRP A 52 5.59 0.19 -16.33
C TRP A 52 6.90 0.81 -16.84
N LEU A 53 7.80 1.22 -15.93
CA LEU A 53 9.12 1.74 -16.26
C LEU A 53 9.98 0.71 -17.00
N LYS A 54 9.92 -0.55 -16.62
CA LYS A 54 10.60 -1.65 -17.31
C LYS A 54 10.10 -1.84 -18.75
N LYS A 55 8.79 -1.73 -18.95
CA LYS A 55 8.18 -1.85 -20.29
C LYS A 55 8.52 -0.68 -21.21
N LYS A 56 8.79 0.49 -20.65
CA LYS A 56 9.06 1.72 -21.44
C LYS A 56 10.53 1.89 -21.82
N ASP A 57 11.42 0.99 -21.38
CA ASP A 57 12.85 0.96 -21.76
C ASP A 57 13.57 2.32 -21.62
N TRP A 58 13.25 3.07 -20.58
CA TRP A 58 13.86 4.37 -20.37
C TRP A 58 15.34 4.22 -20.01
N LYS A 59 16.22 4.95 -20.72
CA LYS A 59 17.69 4.93 -20.55
C LYS A 59 18.13 5.16 -19.10
N PHE A 60 17.31 5.86 -18.32
CA PHE A 60 17.55 6.15 -16.92
C PHE A 60 17.39 4.91 -16.02
N THR A 61 16.47 4.02 -16.36
CA THR A 61 16.20 2.78 -15.61
C THR A 61 17.28 1.71 -15.87
N LYS A 62 17.91 1.74 -17.04
CA LYS A 62 19.03 0.81 -17.37
C LYS A 62 20.30 1.08 -16.56
N LYS A 63 20.46 2.32 -16.07
CA LYS A 63 21.63 2.73 -15.27
C LYS A 63 21.45 2.46 -13.77
N LEU A 64 20.21 2.30 -13.30
CA LEU A 64 19.89 2.02 -11.91
C LEU A 64 19.60 0.53 -11.72
N ASN A 65 20.11 -0.05 -10.63
CA ASN A 65 19.75 -1.39 -10.22
C ASN A 65 18.24 -1.48 -9.94
N GLU A 66 17.63 -2.60 -10.26
CA GLU A 66 16.18 -2.85 -10.03
C GLU A 66 15.75 -2.50 -8.60
N LYS A 67 16.57 -2.86 -7.60
CA LYS A 67 16.30 -2.55 -6.19
C LYS A 67 16.29 -1.05 -5.91
N THR A 68 17.20 -0.29 -6.53
CA THR A 68 17.27 1.17 -6.39
C THR A 68 16.07 1.84 -7.04
N THR A 69 15.62 1.37 -8.19
CA THR A 69 14.43 1.88 -8.87
C THR A 69 13.18 1.68 -8.02
N ILE A 70 13.02 0.52 -7.39
CA ILE A 70 11.90 0.25 -6.48
C ILE A 70 11.96 1.17 -5.26
N ALA A 71 13.14 1.34 -4.66
CA ALA A 71 13.32 2.21 -3.49
C ALA A 71 13.00 3.68 -3.80
N VAL A 72 13.50 4.19 -4.92
CA VAL A 72 13.23 5.57 -5.38
C VAL A 72 11.75 5.76 -5.68
N SER A 73 11.12 4.83 -6.39
CA SER A 73 9.66 4.89 -6.67
C SER A 73 8.86 4.86 -5.38
N PHE A 74 9.23 4.03 -4.42
CA PHE A 74 8.59 3.96 -3.10
C PHE A 74 8.69 5.28 -2.35
N LEU A 75 9.89 5.89 -2.32
CA LEU A 75 10.10 7.20 -1.70
C LEU A 75 9.26 8.30 -2.35
N ILE A 76 9.22 8.34 -3.68
CA ILE A 76 8.43 9.33 -4.43
C ILE A 76 6.94 9.19 -4.08
N TRP A 77 6.39 8.00 -4.11
CA TRP A 77 4.98 7.75 -3.79
C TRP A 77 4.65 8.05 -2.33
N THR A 78 5.54 7.68 -1.41
CA THR A 78 5.40 8.02 0.00
C THR A 78 5.39 9.54 0.21
N LEU A 79 6.34 10.24 -0.41
CA LEU A 79 6.42 11.71 -0.36
C LEU A 79 5.21 12.38 -1.03
N PHE A 80 4.53 11.72 -1.94
CA PHE A 80 3.34 12.25 -2.60
C PHE A 80 2.05 12.04 -1.80
N VAL A 81 1.96 10.96 -1.05
CA VAL A 81 0.78 10.58 -0.27
C VAL A 81 0.76 11.25 1.11
N TYR A 82 1.88 11.29 1.82
CA TYR A 82 1.91 11.77 3.21
C TYR A 82 1.71 13.29 3.40
N PRO A 83 2.28 14.20 2.56
CA PRO A 83 2.10 15.63 2.75
C PRO A 83 0.64 16.10 2.72
N PRO A 84 -0.20 15.69 1.74
CA PRO A 84 -1.60 16.09 1.76
C PRO A 84 -2.37 15.51 2.96
N LEU A 85 -2.01 14.34 3.44
CA LEU A 85 -2.58 13.74 4.66
C LEU A 85 -2.19 14.53 5.92
N TYR A 86 -0.96 15.01 5.97
CA TYR A 86 -0.50 15.88 7.05
C TYR A 86 -1.22 17.24 7.03
N TRP A 87 -1.37 17.86 5.87
CA TRP A 87 -2.11 19.12 5.72
C TRP A 87 -3.61 18.97 6.02
N ALA A 88 -4.18 17.82 5.74
CA ALA A 88 -5.57 17.51 6.11
C ALA A 88 -5.76 17.27 7.62
N GLY A 89 -4.68 17.33 8.43
CA GLY A 89 -4.74 17.10 9.88
C GLY A 89 -5.03 15.64 10.27
N LEU A 90 -4.81 14.71 9.34
CA LEU A 90 -5.05 13.28 9.57
C LEU A 90 -3.87 12.60 10.26
N ILE A 91 -2.69 13.20 10.21
CA ILE A 91 -1.45 12.73 10.82
C ILE A 91 -0.94 13.76 11.82
N GLY A 92 -0.40 13.31 12.93
CA GLY A 92 0.26 14.19 13.92
C GLY A 92 -0.62 14.58 15.10
N HIS A 93 -1.77 13.93 15.31
CA HIS A 93 -2.57 14.16 16.51
C HIS A 93 -1.92 13.51 17.74
N PRO A 94 -1.68 14.25 18.84
CA PRO A 94 -0.96 13.75 20.02
C PRO A 94 -1.64 12.56 20.72
N PHE A 95 -2.94 12.39 20.52
CA PHE A 95 -3.72 11.28 21.09
C PHE A 95 -3.81 10.04 20.20
N ASN A 96 -3.23 10.07 19.00
CA ASN A 96 -3.35 9.01 18.00
C ASN A 96 -2.01 8.28 17.78
N THR A 97 -1.23 8.10 18.85
CA THR A 97 0.09 7.46 18.78
C THR A 97 0.10 6.10 19.50
N ILE A 98 0.74 5.12 18.87
CA ILE A 98 1.10 3.83 19.47
C ILE A 98 2.63 3.80 19.56
N LEU A 99 3.20 3.59 20.75
CA LEU A 99 4.64 3.53 20.99
C LEU A 99 5.41 4.78 20.50
N GLY A 100 4.75 5.96 20.48
CA GLY A 100 5.35 7.21 20.03
C GLY A 100 5.31 7.43 18.51
N VAL A 101 4.70 6.52 17.74
CA VAL A 101 4.50 6.62 16.31
C VAL A 101 3.01 6.77 16.01
N ASP A 102 2.66 7.59 15.01
CA ASP A 102 1.27 7.75 14.57
C ASP A 102 0.69 6.40 14.13
N LYS A 103 -0.53 6.10 14.57
CA LYS A 103 -1.26 4.86 14.26
C LYS A 103 -1.35 4.60 12.75
N LEU A 104 -1.50 5.65 11.97
CA LEU A 104 -1.60 5.56 10.53
C LEU A 104 -0.27 5.13 9.90
N ILE A 105 0.85 5.69 10.38
CA ILE A 105 2.20 5.32 9.92
C ILE A 105 2.53 3.89 10.33
N PHE A 106 2.24 3.51 11.57
CA PHE A 106 2.42 2.15 12.05
C PHE A 106 1.61 1.14 11.23
N GLY A 107 0.32 1.45 10.98
CA GLY A 107 -0.54 0.65 10.14
C GLY A 107 0.00 0.51 8.70
N SER A 108 0.50 1.60 8.10
CA SER A 108 1.05 1.56 6.74
C SER A 108 2.33 0.73 6.63
N ILE A 109 3.18 0.71 7.64
CA ILE A 109 4.36 -0.16 7.67
C ILE A 109 3.93 -1.63 7.74
N LEU A 110 3.01 -1.97 8.64
CA LEU A 110 2.46 -3.33 8.75
C LEU A 110 1.77 -3.77 7.46
N GLY A 111 0.95 -2.90 6.88
CA GLY A 111 0.27 -3.16 5.63
C GLY A 111 1.24 -3.38 4.47
N GLY A 112 2.30 -2.57 4.42
CA GLY A 112 3.36 -2.73 3.44
C GLY A 112 4.07 -4.08 3.55
N ILE A 113 4.46 -4.48 4.75
CA ILE A 113 5.10 -5.78 5.00
C ILE A 113 4.16 -6.92 4.60
N SER A 114 2.90 -6.86 5.03
CA SER A 114 1.88 -7.88 4.71
C SER A 114 1.64 -7.99 3.20
N PHE A 115 1.58 -6.87 2.50
CA PHE A 115 1.43 -6.85 1.05
C PHE A 115 2.61 -7.51 0.34
N VAL A 116 3.84 -7.19 0.76
CA VAL A 116 5.06 -7.82 0.20
C VAL A 116 5.06 -9.32 0.47
N LEU A 117 4.69 -9.76 1.67
CA LEU A 117 4.56 -11.18 1.99
C LEU A 117 3.53 -11.87 1.10
N GLY A 118 2.39 -11.23 0.85
CA GLY A 118 1.37 -11.72 -0.08
C GLY A 118 1.91 -11.90 -1.50
N VAL A 119 2.65 -10.92 -2.01
CA VAL A 119 3.27 -10.99 -3.34
C VAL A 119 4.35 -12.07 -3.42
N LEU A 120 5.16 -12.22 -2.38
CA LEU A 120 6.19 -13.28 -2.32
C LEU A 120 5.57 -14.66 -2.26
N THR A 121 4.47 -14.82 -1.51
CA THR A 121 3.72 -16.08 -1.44
C THR A 121 3.12 -16.43 -2.80
N ASP A 122 2.53 -15.46 -3.50
CA ASP A 122 2.03 -15.66 -4.87
C ASP A 122 3.14 -16.13 -5.82
N LYS A 123 4.31 -15.47 -5.79
CA LYS A 123 5.47 -15.88 -6.60
C LYS A 123 5.93 -17.29 -6.27
N LYS A 124 5.94 -17.67 -4.98
CA LYS A 124 6.34 -19.01 -4.53
C LYS A 124 5.36 -20.09 -4.99
N VAL A 125 4.06 -19.83 -4.86
CA VAL A 125 3.00 -20.74 -5.32
C VAL A 125 3.08 -20.97 -6.83
N ARG A 126 3.33 -19.93 -7.62
CA ARG A 126 3.54 -20.06 -9.07
C ARG A 126 4.76 -20.87 -9.44
N LYS A 127 5.87 -20.73 -8.68
CA LYS A 127 7.08 -21.50 -8.90
C LYS A 127 6.86 -23.02 -8.64
N VAL A 128 6.05 -23.34 -7.63
CA VAL A 128 5.78 -24.74 -7.23
C VAL A 128 4.77 -25.41 -8.15
N LYS A 129 3.71 -24.69 -8.56
CA LYS A 129 2.62 -25.26 -9.38
C LYS A 129 2.77 -25.02 -10.88
N GLY A 130 3.74 -24.24 -11.31
CA GLY A 130 4.04 -23.97 -12.73
C GLY A 130 3.02 -23.15 -13.50
N ASN A 131 1.78 -23.02 -13.01
CA ASN A 131 0.68 -22.27 -13.66
C ASN A 131 -0.10 -21.41 -12.70
N GLN A 132 -0.78 -20.39 -13.22
CA GLN A 132 -1.74 -19.61 -12.47
C GLN A 132 -2.99 -20.45 -12.20
N LEU A 133 -3.40 -20.54 -10.94
CA LEU A 133 -4.62 -21.23 -10.53
C LEU A 133 -5.88 -20.50 -11.03
N PHE A 134 -5.82 -19.18 -11.08
CA PHE A 134 -6.91 -18.32 -11.59
C PHE A 134 -6.38 -16.94 -12.01
N VAL A 135 -7.14 -16.25 -12.86
CA VAL A 135 -6.73 -15.00 -13.54
C VAL A 135 -6.36 -13.88 -12.56
N TYR A 136 -7.04 -13.81 -11.42
CA TYR A 136 -6.88 -12.73 -10.42
C TYR A 136 -5.97 -13.10 -9.25
N GLN A 137 -5.24 -14.20 -9.31
CA GLN A 137 -4.38 -14.70 -8.23
C GLN A 137 -3.39 -13.64 -7.73
N LYS A 138 -2.82 -12.82 -8.64
CA LYS A 138 -1.88 -11.74 -8.31
C LYS A 138 -2.43 -10.69 -7.34
N VAL A 139 -3.73 -10.47 -7.38
CA VAL A 139 -4.43 -9.46 -6.56
C VAL A 139 -5.01 -10.09 -5.31
N VAL A 140 -5.53 -11.31 -5.42
CA VAL A 140 -6.21 -12.00 -4.33
C VAL A 140 -5.26 -12.31 -3.17
N PHE A 141 -4.05 -12.80 -3.44
CA PHE A 141 -3.08 -13.12 -2.38
C PHE A 141 -2.70 -11.91 -1.53
N PRO A 142 -2.21 -10.78 -2.11
CA PRO A 142 -1.90 -9.59 -1.33
C PRO A 142 -3.10 -9.03 -0.56
N VAL A 143 -4.28 -8.99 -1.18
CA VAL A 143 -5.51 -8.51 -0.53
C VAL A 143 -5.91 -9.40 0.64
N LEU A 144 -5.80 -10.71 0.48
CA LEU A 144 -6.11 -11.67 1.55
C LEU A 144 -5.17 -11.47 2.75
N PHE A 145 -3.88 -11.27 2.51
CA PHE A 145 -2.93 -10.93 3.58
C PHE A 145 -3.27 -9.60 4.27
N LEU A 146 -3.70 -8.58 3.53
CA LEU A 146 -4.15 -7.32 4.12
C LEU A 146 -5.39 -7.51 5.00
N ILE A 147 -6.35 -8.32 4.57
CA ILE A 147 -7.55 -8.63 5.35
C ILE A 147 -7.18 -9.36 6.65
N ILE A 148 -6.32 -10.37 6.56
CA ILE A 148 -5.84 -11.11 7.75
C ILE A 148 -5.13 -10.18 8.72
N THR A 149 -4.23 -9.33 8.24
CA THR A 149 -3.51 -8.36 9.08
C THR A 149 -4.47 -7.35 9.70
N SER A 150 -5.46 -6.89 8.95
CA SER A 150 -6.51 -5.99 9.44
C SER A 150 -7.31 -6.63 10.58
N LEU A 151 -7.69 -7.89 10.44
CA LEU A 151 -8.39 -8.63 11.48
C LEU A 151 -7.52 -8.85 12.72
N VAL A 152 -6.25 -9.21 12.53
CA VAL A 152 -5.29 -9.37 13.63
C VAL A 152 -5.15 -8.07 14.40
N VAL A 153 -4.95 -6.94 13.71
CA VAL A 153 -4.83 -5.63 14.36
C VAL A 153 -6.13 -5.24 15.05
N TYR A 154 -7.28 -5.55 14.48
CA TYR A 154 -8.57 -5.29 15.11
C TYR A 154 -8.74 -6.06 16.43
N PHE A 155 -8.40 -7.35 16.45
CA PHE A 155 -8.48 -8.17 17.66
C PHE A 155 -7.44 -7.78 18.72
N TYR A 156 -6.19 -7.51 18.30
CA TYR A 156 -5.13 -7.08 19.22
C TYR A 156 -5.26 -5.61 19.63
N GLY A 157 -5.79 -4.75 18.76
CA GLY A 157 -6.07 -3.35 19.07
C GLY A 157 -7.03 -3.20 20.26
N GLY A 158 -8.03 -4.07 20.37
CA GLY A 158 -8.92 -4.11 21.53
C GLY A 158 -8.22 -4.47 22.85
N TYR A 159 -7.01 -5.02 22.79
CA TYR A 159 -6.17 -5.32 23.98
C TYR A 159 -5.14 -4.23 24.30
N LEU A 160 -4.85 -3.36 23.35
CA LEU A 160 -3.80 -2.32 23.49
C LEU A 160 -4.38 -0.94 23.90
N TYR A 161 -5.69 -0.81 23.95
CA TYR A 161 -6.40 0.41 24.35
C TYR A 161 -7.04 0.31 25.72
#